data_177c82c0dfc33bf73e1b3cf27e7efa7c
#
_entry.id   177c82c0dfc33bf73e1b3cf27e7efa7c
#
_cell.length_a   1.000
_cell.length_b   1.000
_cell.length_c   1.000
_cell.angle_alpha   90.00
_cell.angle_beta   90.00
_cell.angle_gamma   90.00
#
_symmetry.space_group_name_H-M   'P 1'
#
loop_
_entity.id
_entity.type
_entity.pdbx_description
1 polymer ?
#
loop_
_entity_poly.entity_id
_entity_poly.type
_entity_poly.pdbx_seq_one_letter_code
_entity_poly.pdbx_strand_id
1 'polypeptide(L)'
;MEVKEESEKAGLKLNIQKTKIMASGPITSWQIDGETMETVTDFIFLGSKIIVDGDCTHEIKRHLLLGRKAMTNLDSILKSRDITLPTKVCLVKAMVFLVVMYGCESWTIKKAEHQRTDAFELWCWRRLLRVPWTARRSNQSILRKSVLNIHWKD
;
A
#
# COMPACT_ATOMS: atom_id res chain seq x y z
N MET A 1 29.66 10.23 5.55
CA MET A 1 29.78 11.56 4.95
C MET A 1 29.80 11.55 3.42
N GLU A 2 30.03 10.43 2.81
CA GLU A 2 30.06 10.27 1.33
C GLU A 2 28.82 10.83 0.62
N VAL A 3 27.59 10.62 1.16
CA VAL A 3 26.34 11.11 0.54
C VAL A 3 26.32 12.63 0.39
N LYS A 4 26.86 13.38 1.36
CA LYS A 4 26.92 14.85 1.30
C LYS A 4 27.88 15.30 0.21
N GLU A 5 29.08 14.75 0.18
CA GLU A 5 30.13 15.10 -0.80
C GLU A 5 29.65 14.77 -2.24
N GLU A 6 29.03 13.62 -2.43
CA GLU A 6 28.50 13.24 -3.75
C GLU A 6 27.32 14.12 -4.18
N SER A 7 26.44 14.51 -3.24
CA SER A 7 25.33 15.41 -3.55
C SER A 7 25.81 16.82 -3.91
N GLU A 8 26.84 17.33 -3.23
CA GLU A 8 27.46 18.64 -3.55
C GLU A 8 28.11 18.66 -4.93
N LYS A 9 28.77 17.57 -5.35
CA LYS A 9 29.28 17.41 -6.72
C LYS A 9 28.18 17.50 -7.78
N ALA A 10 26.98 17.03 -7.45
CA ALA A 10 25.78 17.12 -8.31
C ALA A 10 25.06 18.49 -8.19
N GLY A 11 25.59 19.44 -7.44
CA GLY A 11 24.98 20.75 -7.21
C GLY A 11 23.79 20.74 -6.23
N LEU A 12 23.60 19.65 -5.50
CA LEU A 12 22.52 19.50 -4.51
C LEU A 12 23.07 19.78 -3.11
N LYS A 13 22.33 20.60 -2.34
CA LYS A 13 22.66 20.85 -0.93
C LYS A 13 21.77 20.03 -0.01
N LEU A 14 22.37 19.31 0.92
CA LEU A 14 21.66 18.58 1.96
C LEU A 14 20.94 19.57 2.89
N ASN A 15 19.62 19.41 3.04
CA ASN A 15 18.84 20.19 4.00
C ASN A 15 18.86 19.48 5.36
N ILE A 16 19.72 19.92 6.27
CA ILE A 16 19.96 19.31 7.57
C ILE A 16 18.67 19.29 8.41
N GLN A 17 17.90 20.37 8.41
CA GLN A 17 16.64 20.45 9.19
C GLN A 17 15.56 19.46 8.72
N LYS A 18 15.57 19.09 7.44
CA LYS A 18 14.63 18.09 6.87
C LYS A 18 15.20 16.69 6.87
N THR A 19 16.49 16.52 7.14
CA THR A 19 17.13 15.21 7.18
C THR A 19 16.88 14.58 8.54
N LYS A 20 16.42 13.34 8.55
CA LYS A 20 16.14 12.55 9.75
C LYS A 20 16.90 11.24 9.69
N ILE A 21 17.26 10.72 10.85
CA ILE A 21 17.96 9.45 10.95
C ILE A 21 17.04 8.41 11.55
N MET A 22 16.96 7.27 10.90
CA MET A 22 16.27 6.09 11.41
C MET A 22 17.29 4.95 11.56
N ALA A 23 17.41 4.41 12.75
CA ALA A 23 18.39 3.38 13.06
C ALA A 23 17.75 2.20 13.80
N SER A 24 18.17 0.99 13.45
CA SER A 24 17.71 -0.26 14.08
C SER A 24 18.45 -0.62 15.38
N GLY A 25 19.29 0.29 15.90
CA GLY A 25 20.08 0.09 17.11
C GLY A 25 20.11 1.32 18.02
N PRO A 26 20.68 1.23 19.23
CA PRO A 26 20.76 2.34 20.15
C PRO A 26 21.75 3.40 19.64
N ILE A 27 21.26 4.34 18.85
CA ILE A 27 22.00 5.54 18.46
C ILE A 27 21.54 6.67 19.37
N THR A 28 22.46 7.19 20.19
CA THR A 28 22.18 8.25 21.16
C THR A 28 22.20 9.64 20.54
N SER A 29 23.06 9.87 19.56
CA SER A 29 23.12 11.14 18.82
C SER A 29 23.90 10.96 17.53
N TRP A 30 23.50 11.69 16.50
CA TRP A 30 24.21 11.77 15.24
C TRP A 30 24.34 13.23 14.82
N GLN A 31 25.52 13.64 14.37
CA GLN A 31 25.79 15.01 13.96
C GLN A 31 26.27 15.07 12.51
N ILE A 32 25.79 16.05 11.78
CA ILE A 32 26.27 16.43 10.46
C ILE A 32 26.67 17.92 10.52
N ASP A 33 27.90 18.24 10.20
CA ASP A 33 28.45 19.62 10.26
C ASP A 33 28.29 20.30 11.63
N GLY A 34 28.32 19.52 12.74
CA GLY A 34 28.14 20.03 14.09
C GLY A 34 26.68 20.25 14.51
N GLU A 35 25.72 20.04 13.62
CA GLU A 35 24.29 20.05 13.96
C GLU A 35 23.79 18.66 14.31
N THR A 36 23.08 18.56 15.44
CA THR A 36 22.50 17.28 15.91
C THR A 36 21.26 16.93 15.06
N MET A 37 21.25 15.71 14.53
CA MET A 37 20.17 15.22 13.70
C MET A 37 19.05 14.62 14.57
N GLU A 38 17.80 14.84 14.14
CA GLU A 38 16.63 14.21 14.76
C GLU A 38 16.58 12.72 14.46
N THR A 39 16.54 11.91 15.50
CA THR A 39 16.33 10.46 15.38
C THR A 39 14.84 10.16 15.44
N VAL A 40 14.33 9.41 14.45
CA VAL A 40 12.90 9.06 14.34
C VAL A 40 12.72 7.55 14.33
N THR A 41 11.60 7.10 14.88
CA THR A 41 11.19 5.68 14.88
C THR A 41 10.37 5.31 13.66
N ASP A 42 9.79 6.29 13.02
CA ASP A 42 9.05 6.13 11.77
C ASP A 42 9.27 7.33 10.83
N PHE A 43 9.07 7.09 9.56
CA PHE A 43 9.26 8.07 8.51
C PHE A 43 8.29 7.85 7.36
N ILE A 44 7.72 8.95 6.83
CA ILE A 44 6.87 8.87 5.64
C ILE A 44 7.71 9.17 4.40
N PHE A 45 7.91 8.15 3.57
CA PHE A 45 8.62 8.26 2.31
C PHE A 45 7.65 8.04 1.14
N LEU A 46 7.51 9.06 0.29
CA LEU A 46 6.60 9.04 -0.86
C LEU A 46 5.17 8.57 -0.51
N GLY A 47 4.68 8.95 0.67
CA GLY A 47 3.34 8.58 1.14
C GLY A 47 3.22 7.19 1.78
N SER A 48 4.29 6.41 1.84
CA SER A 48 4.35 5.13 2.56
C SER A 48 5.09 5.31 3.89
N LYS A 49 4.54 4.73 4.96
CA LYS A 49 5.14 4.79 6.30
C LYS A 49 6.13 3.66 6.50
N ILE A 50 7.39 4.01 6.73
CA ILE A 50 8.47 3.10 7.08
C ILE A 50 8.70 3.16 8.58
N ILE A 51 8.82 2.02 9.26
CA ILE A 51 9.04 1.89 10.71
C ILE A 51 10.33 1.11 10.93
N VAL A 52 11.08 1.47 11.97
CA VAL A 52 12.39 0.86 12.30
C VAL A 52 12.32 -0.66 12.48
N ASP A 53 11.24 -1.17 13.08
CA ASP A 53 11.04 -2.61 13.31
C ASP A 53 10.57 -3.37 12.07
N GLY A 54 10.32 -2.67 10.96
CA GLY A 54 9.82 -3.25 9.71
C GLY A 54 8.37 -3.74 9.80
N ASP A 55 7.61 -3.39 10.85
CA ASP A 55 6.20 -3.77 10.95
C ASP A 55 5.31 -2.91 10.06
N CYS A 56 4.91 -3.46 8.93
CA CYS A 56 4.02 -2.82 7.96
C CYS A 56 2.52 -3.02 8.25
N THR A 57 2.15 -3.66 9.37
CA THR A 57 0.74 -4.00 9.69
C THR A 57 -0.16 -2.77 9.69
N HIS A 58 0.30 -1.65 10.25
CA HIS A 58 -0.45 -0.40 10.28
C HIS A 58 -0.65 0.19 8.89
N GLU A 59 0.40 0.16 8.07
CA GLU A 59 0.37 0.67 6.71
C GLU A 59 -0.56 -0.16 5.83
N ILE A 60 -0.48 -1.48 5.90
CA ILE A 60 -1.41 -2.38 5.19
C ILE A 60 -2.85 -2.09 5.58
N LYS A 61 -3.16 -1.97 6.88
CA LYS A 61 -4.51 -1.62 7.33
C LYS A 61 -4.98 -0.28 6.76
N ARG A 62 -4.11 0.73 6.75
CA ARG A 62 -4.42 2.06 6.19
C ARG A 62 -4.74 1.95 4.70
N HIS A 63 -3.94 1.23 3.92
CA HIS A 63 -4.16 1.04 2.49
C HIS A 63 -5.44 0.24 2.20
N LEU A 64 -5.75 -0.78 2.98
CA LEU A 64 -7.02 -1.52 2.86
C LEU A 64 -8.24 -0.62 3.14
N LEU A 65 -8.14 0.32 4.09
CA LEU A 65 -9.21 1.31 4.35
C LEU A 65 -9.36 2.28 3.18
N LEU A 66 -8.26 2.78 2.60
CA LEU A 66 -8.29 3.62 1.41
C LEU A 66 -8.89 2.88 0.22
N GLY A 67 -8.52 1.61 0.02
CA GLY A 67 -9.11 0.76 -1.01
C GLY A 67 -10.61 0.55 -0.83
N ARG A 68 -11.09 0.36 0.42
CA ARG A 68 -12.53 0.29 0.71
C ARG A 68 -13.25 1.59 0.35
N LYS A 69 -12.66 2.73 0.68
CA LYS A 69 -13.20 4.06 0.31
C LYS A 69 -13.26 4.22 -1.20
N ALA A 70 -12.18 3.89 -1.90
CA ALA A 70 -12.13 3.92 -3.37
C ALA A 70 -13.20 3.01 -3.99
N MET A 71 -13.36 1.79 -3.49
CA MET A 71 -14.39 0.85 -3.96
C MET A 71 -15.81 1.37 -3.70
N THR A 72 -16.03 2.09 -2.60
CA THR A 72 -17.32 2.72 -2.30
C THR A 72 -17.61 3.89 -3.25
N ASN A 73 -16.62 4.68 -3.58
CA ASN A 73 -16.77 5.78 -4.54
C ASN A 73 -17.12 5.28 -5.96
N LEU A 74 -16.72 4.06 -6.30
CA LEU A 74 -17.08 3.42 -7.57
C LEU A 74 -18.48 2.80 -7.60
N ASP A 75 -19.22 2.83 -6.50
CA ASP A 75 -20.48 2.07 -6.35
C ASP A 75 -21.52 2.40 -7.44
N SER A 76 -21.66 3.66 -7.82
CA SER A 76 -22.55 4.11 -8.90
C SER A 76 -22.17 3.49 -10.25
N ILE A 77 -20.89 3.50 -10.57
CA ILE A 77 -20.32 2.92 -11.79
C ILE A 77 -20.50 1.40 -11.79
N LEU A 78 -20.21 0.76 -10.67
CA LEU A 78 -20.35 -0.69 -10.54
C LEU A 78 -21.81 -1.15 -10.64
N LYS A 79 -22.77 -0.30 -10.26
CA LYS A 79 -24.20 -0.57 -10.37
C LYS A 79 -24.77 -0.29 -11.76
N SER A 80 -24.14 0.55 -12.58
CA SER A 80 -24.61 0.86 -13.92
C SER A 80 -24.73 -0.42 -14.78
N ARG A 81 -25.78 -0.49 -15.58
CA ARG A 81 -25.99 -1.58 -16.57
C ARG A 81 -25.30 -1.30 -17.90
N ASP A 82 -25.01 -0.04 -18.19
CA ASP A 82 -24.42 0.41 -19.44
C ASP A 82 -22.92 0.12 -19.52
N ILE A 83 -22.29 -0.12 -18.38
CA ILE A 83 -20.86 -0.40 -18.29
C ILE A 83 -20.64 -1.92 -18.24
N THR A 84 -19.81 -2.42 -19.15
CA THR A 84 -19.52 -3.85 -19.28
C THR A 84 -18.71 -4.38 -18.09
N LEU A 85 -18.82 -5.65 -17.79
CA LEU A 85 -18.07 -6.28 -16.70
C LEU A 85 -16.55 -6.15 -16.87
N PRO A 86 -15.96 -6.37 -18.04
CA PRO A 86 -14.51 -6.15 -18.25
C PRO A 86 -14.07 -4.72 -17.92
N THR A 87 -14.85 -3.72 -18.32
CA THR A 87 -14.54 -2.31 -17.99
C THR A 87 -14.58 -2.07 -16.47
N LYS A 88 -15.58 -2.60 -15.78
CA LYS A 88 -15.67 -2.52 -14.31
C LYS A 88 -14.48 -3.18 -13.62
N VAL A 89 -14.04 -4.33 -14.11
CA VAL A 89 -12.85 -5.02 -13.60
C VAL A 89 -11.60 -4.16 -13.79
N CYS A 90 -11.43 -3.56 -14.97
CA CYS A 90 -10.31 -2.66 -15.26
C CYS A 90 -10.30 -1.46 -14.30
N LEU A 91 -11.46 -0.84 -14.06
CA LEU A 91 -11.59 0.28 -13.13
C LEU A 91 -11.24 -0.12 -11.68
N VAL A 92 -11.72 -1.25 -11.20
CA VAL A 92 -11.37 -1.74 -9.85
C VAL A 92 -9.88 -1.99 -9.73
N LYS A 93 -9.25 -2.58 -10.75
CA LYS A 93 -7.80 -2.76 -10.77
C LYS A 93 -7.05 -1.43 -10.70
N ALA A 94 -7.38 -0.51 -11.60
CA ALA A 94 -6.67 0.76 -11.72
C ALA A 94 -6.91 1.72 -10.57
N MET A 95 -8.08 1.70 -9.94
CA MET A 95 -8.45 2.69 -8.92
C MET A 95 -8.45 2.16 -7.49
N VAL A 96 -8.62 0.86 -7.31
CA VAL A 96 -8.69 0.26 -5.96
C VAL A 96 -7.39 -0.47 -5.65
N PHE A 97 -6.97 -1.39 -6.52
CA PHE A 97 -5.81 -2.21 -6.24
C PHE A 97 -4.49 -1.43 -6.30
N LEU A 98 -4.35 -0.46 -7.20
CA LEU A 98 -3.17 0.41 -7.20
C LEU A 98 -3.05 1.21 -5.89
N VAL A 99 -4.16 1.67 -5.32
CA VAL A 99 -4.17 2.37 -4.03
C VAL A 99 -3.75 1.42 -2.90
N VAL A 100 -4.24 0.17 -2.91
CA VAL A 100 -3.94 -0.82 -1.87
C VAL A 100 -2.49 -1.28 -1.94
N MET A 101 -1.94 -1.44 -3.14
CA MET A 101 -0.59 -1.95 -3.37
C MET A 101 0.48 -0.87 -3.45
N TYR A 102 0.11 0.40 -3.30
CA TYR A 102 1.06 1.48 -3.32
C TYR A 102 2.11 1.35 -2.20
N GLY A 103 3.38 1.31 -2.57
CA GLY A 103 4.49 1.18 -1.63
C GLY A 103 4.67 -0.23 -1.04
N CYS A 104 3.97 -1.25 -1.59
CA CYS A 104 4.04 -2.62 -1.06
C CYS A 104 5.41 -3.29 -1.24
N GLU A 105 6.25 -2.79 -2.11
CA GLU A 105 7.62 -3.27 -2.33
C GLU A 105 8.50 -3.16 -1.09
N SER A 106 8.17 -2.23 -0.19
CA SER A 106 8.87 -2.05 1.09
C SER A 106 8.29 -2.89 2.24
N TRP A 107 7.19 -3.64 1.99
CA TRP A 107 6.49 -4.33 3.07
C TRP A 107 7.04 -5.73 3.33
N THR A 108 7.34 -6.01 4.60
CA THR A 108 7.57 -7.38 5.08
C THR A 108 6.23 -7.99 5.46
N ILE A 109 5.58 -8.68 4.52
CA ILE A 109 4.21 -9.18 4.69
C ILE A 109 4.20 -10.47 5.51
N LYS A 110 3.55 -10.43 6.68
CA LYS A 110 3.31 -11.60 7.53
C LYS A 110 2.08 -12.38 7.01
N LYS A 111 1.96 -13.66 7.38
CA LYS A 111 0.84 -14.52 6.97
C LYS A 111 -0.55 -13.92 7.29
N ALA A 112 -0.69 -13.23 8.43
CA ALA A 112 -1.94 -12.60 8.81
C ALA A 112 -2.33 -11.44 7.87
N GLU A 113 -1.36 -10.68 7.38
CA GLU A 113 -1.57 -9.60 6.43
C GLU A 113 -1.94 -10.13 5.04
N HIS A 114 -1.34 -11.23 4.60
CA HIS A 114 -1.78 -11.93 3.37
C HIS A 114 -3.25 -12.31 3.45
N GLN A 115 -3.67 -12.92 4.56
CA GLN A 115 -5.08 -13.30 4.75
C GLN A 115 -6.03 -12.10 4.71
N ARG A 116 -5.61 -10.94 5.25
CA ARG A 116 -6.40 -9.69 5.19
C ARG A 116 -6.51 -9.15 3.77
N THR A 117 -5.42 -9.19 3.02
CA THR A 117 -5.39 -8.75 1.62
C THR A 117 -6.24 -9.66 0.76
N ASP A 118 -6.16 -10.98 0.92
CA ASP A 118 -6.98 -11.97 0.22
C ASP A 118 -8.47 -11.77 0.53
N ALA A 119 -8.80 -11.53 1.81
CA ALA A 119 -10.18 -11.24 2.23
C ALA A 119 -10.72 -9.93 1.63
N PHE A 120 -9.87 -8.91 1.53
CA PHE A 120 -10.21 -7.64 0.89
C PHE A 120 -10.46 -7.83 -0.61
N GLU A 121 -9.58 -8.55 -1.31
CA GLU A 121 -9.73 -8.86 -2.72
C GLU A 121 -11.07 -9.56 -2.98
N LEU A 122 -11.35 -10.60 -2.21
CA LEU A 122 -12.60 -11.34 -2.31
C LEU A 122 -13.83 -10.46 -2.06
N TRP A 123 -13.74 -9.53 -1.10
CA TRP A 123 -14.79 -8.55 -0.84
C TRP A 123 -15.02 -7.63 -2.04
N CYS A 124 -13.94 -7.14 -2.70
CA CYS A 124 -14.05 -6.34 -3.91
C CYS A 124 -14.77 -7.08 -5.03
N TRP A 125 -14.37 -8.34 -5.29
CA TRP A 125 -14.99 -9.16 -6.35
C TRP A 125 -16.45 -9.49 -6.05
N ARG A 126 -16.79 -9.81 -4.80
CA ARG A 126 -18.19 -10.02 -4.39
C ARG A 126 -19.04 -8.79 -4.63
N ARG A 127 -18.52 -7.60 -4.28
CA ARG A 127 -19.22 -6.33 -4.48
C ARG A 127 -19.40 -6.02 -5.96
N LEU A 128 -18.38 -6.21 -6.79
CA LEU A 128 -18.42 -6.01 -8.23
C LEU A 128 -19.43 -6.97 -8.89
N LEU A 129 -19.41 -8.23 -8.52
CA LEU A 129 -20.30 -9.26 -9.07
C LEU A 129 -21.71 -9.25 -8.42
N ARG A 130 -21.96 -8.36 -7.45
CA ARG A 130 -23.20 -8.28 -6.67
C ARG A 130 -23.61 -9.60 -6.01
N VAL A 131 -22.64 -10.35 -5.53
CA VAL A 131 -22.87 -11.60 -4.81
C VAL A 131 -22.90 -11.30 -3.32
N PRO A 132 -24.07 -11.34 -2.66
CA PRO A 132 -24.15 -11.09 -1.23
C PRO A 132 -23.37 -12.14 -0.45
N TRP A 133 -22.89 -11.76 0.73
CA TRP A 133 -22.17 -12.67 1.60
C TRP A 133 -22.98 -13.92 1.99
N THR A 134 -24.29 -13.75 2.10
CA THR A 134 -25.25 -14.84 2.41
C THR A 134 -25.43 -15.85 1.28
N ALA A 135 -25.04 -15.49 0.04
CA ALA A 135 -25.06 -16.46 -1.05
C ALA A 135 -24.01 -17.55 -0.79
N ARG A 136 -24.46 -18.81 -0.71
CA ARG A 136 -23.61 -19.99 -0.47
C ARG A 136 -22.71 -20.30 -1.70
N ARG A 137 -21.92 -19.32 -2.15
CA ARG A 137 -20.93 -19.50 -3.23
C ARG A 137 -19.53 -19.59 -2.66
N SER A 138 -18.78 -20.58 -3.11
CA SER A 138 -17.39 -20.75 -2.70
C SER A 138 -16.52 -19.58 -3.18
N ASN A 139 -15.48 -19.25 -2.44
CA ASN A 139 -14.51 -18.20 -2.79
C ASN A 139 -13.87 -18.46 -4.16
N GLN A 140 -13.56 -19.74 -4.46
CA GLN A 140 -13.02 -20.15 -5.76
C GLN A 140 -13.98 -19.84 -6.92
N SER A 141 -15.30 -20.02 -6.71
CA SER A 141 -16.29 -19.71 -7.75
C SER A 141 -16.40 -18.21 -8.03
N ILE A 142 -16.16 -17.38 -7.01
CA ILE A 142 -16.12 -15.92 -7.16
C ILE A 142 -14.87 -15.50 -7.93
N LEU A 143 -13.70 -16.00 -7.54
CA LEU A 143 -12.43 -15.69 -8.20
C LEU A 143 -12.40 -16.13 -9.66
N ARG A 144 -12.95 -17.30 -9.99
CA ARG A 144 -13.08 -17.74 -11.39
C ARG A 144 -13.99 -16.85 -12.22
N LYS A 145 -15.05 -16.30 -11.62
CA LYS A 145 -15.98 -15.38 -12.30
C LYS A 145 -15.43 -13.97 -12.46
N SER A 146 -14.44 -13.57 -11.68
CA SER A 146 -13.80 -12.27 -11.82
C SER A 146 -12.98 -12.14 -13.12
N VAL A 147 -13.00 -13.18 -13.97
CA VAL A 147 -12.46 -13.23 -15.37
C VAL A 147 -10.95 -13.05 -15.44
N LEU A 148 -10.26 -12.90 -14.32
CA LEU A 148 -8.84 -12.61 -14.32
C LEU A 148 -8.20 -13.34 -13.16
N ASN A 149 -7.46 -14.39 -13.48
CA ASN A 149 -6.44 -14.94 -12.61
C ASN A 149 -5.38 -13.85 -12.38
N ILE A 150 -5.71 -12.90 -11.46
CA ILE A 150 -4.71 -11.98 -10.98
C ILE A 150 -4.07 -12.68 -9.80
N HIS A 151 -3.04 -13.41 -10.09
CA HIS A 151 -2.14 -13.81 -9.05
C HIS A 151 -1.37 -12.57 -8.59
N TRP A 152 -1.59 -12.16 -7.36
CA TRP A 152 -0.75 -11.24 -6.60
C TRP A 152 0.64 -11.85 -6.30
N LYS A 153 1.00 -12.93 -6.99
CA LYS A 153 2.11 -13.83 -6.66
C LYS A 153 3.20 -13.90 -7.72
N ASP A 154 3.33 -12.85 -8.55
CA ASP A 154 4.51 -12.72 -9.41
C ASP A 154 5.15 -11.36 -9.23
#